data_01a23464ac08c0126d0cc9d4c77d1373
#
_entry.id   01a23464ac08c0126d0cc9d4c77d1373
#
_cell.length_a   1.000
_cell.length_b   1.000
_cell.length_c   1.000
_cell.angle_alpha   90.00
_cell.angle_beta   90.00
_cell.angle_gamma   90.00
#
_symmetry.space_group_name_H-M   'P 1'
#
loop_
_entity.id
_entity.type
_entity.pdbx_description
1 polymer ?
#
loop_
_entity_poly.entity_id
_entity_poly.type
_entity_poly.pdbx_seq_one_letter_code
_entity_poly.pdbx_strand_id
1 'polypeptide(L)'
;MDKNGGDATVTVTSSDNWRLSGICDWAHPSITSGKDGDVVTFTIDPNKLDEKRTATFKFFTGSSVVPLQVESQPAYIMDLLSDEALSITKEKSTVRIQLNTNVADPTITYSDGGKEWLTFDRRNEFGGKVTLSFTAAENKTYKDRSTKITISSPLVTESVNVDINQKQTDAIITESNTLTYDLTARTISFKVKYNVNYAISITKGKDWITDQSISEPQKGDDGLTTVTVTYKLSASPASRGGTIHIAQTSGTLVKDIAIVQKDPDASPVEIPDAVLRALCISNGWALPIDDTKCIILEEGLNATSFSNTSYSNQIKDLTGIEYFPNLTSLRLGYCSNMKKLDISGLHKVSSLTFNSPTTVSYTHLRAH
;
A
#
# COMPACT_ATOMS: atom_id res chain seq x y z
N MET A 1 21.36 36.93 30.31
CA MET A 1 21.70 35.66 31.00
C MET A 1 20.99 34.52 30.31
N ASP A 2 21.55 33.33 30.31
CA ASP A 2 20.84 32.13 29.84
C ASP A 2 19.73 31.70 30.84
N LYS A 3 19.02 30.64 30.51
CA LYS A 3 17.89 30.13 31.33
C LYS A 3 18.29 29.69 32.74
N ASN A 4 19.56 29.34 32.94
CA ASN A 4 20.01 28.82 34.25
C ASN A 4 20.29 29.93 35.27
N GLY A 5 20.28 31.19 34.81
CA GLY A 5 20.59 32.33 35.69
C GLY A 5 22.09 32.41 35.98
N GLY A 6 22.42 32.83 37.20
CA GLY A 6 23.79 33.01 37.65
C GLY A 6 24.11 34.48 37.94
N ASP A 7 25.37 34.79 38.19
CA ASP A 7 25.81 36.13 38.57
C ASP A 7 26.25 36.96 37.36
N ALA A 8 25.78 38.19 37.30
CA ALA A 8 26.23 39.23 36.37
C ALA A 8 26.74 40.45 37.12
N THR A 9 27.89 40.98 36.73
CA THR A 9 28.51 42.12 37.43
C THR A 9 28.44 43.38 36.58
N VAL A 10 28.22 44.49 37.24
CA VAL A 10 28.27 45.85 36.67
C VAL A 10 29.18 46.71 37.54
N THR A 11 30.21 47.31 36.96
CA THR A 11 31.04 48.31 37.63
C THR A 11 30.41 49.68 37.40
N VAL A 12 30.17 50.39 38.47
CA VAL A 12 29.56 51.71 38.43
C VAL A 12 30.67 52.77 38.37
N THR A 13 30.67 53.57 37.30
CA THR A 13 31.53 54.79 37.19
C THR A 13 30.70 56.02 37.39
N SER A 14 31.04 56.84 38.38
CA SER A 14 30.20 57.93 38.84
C SER A 14 31.04 59.02 39.52
N SER A 15 30.71 60.29 39.28
CA SER A 15 31.32 61.44 40.00
C SER A 15 30.86 61.66 41.44
N ASP A 16 29.73 61.07 41.79
CA ASP A 16 29.04 61.19 43.07
C ASP A 16 28.62 59.83 43.62
N ASN A 17 28.19 59.77 44.87
CA ASN A 17 27.55 58.57 45.38
C ASN A 17 26.31 58.25 44.58
N TRP A 18 26.16 56.99 44.30
CA TRP A 18 25.03 56.49 43.53
C TRP A 18 24.05 55.68 44.39
N ARG A 19 22.81 55.55 43.90
CA ARG A 19 21.80 54.62 44.41
C ARG A 19 21.11 53.88 43.25
N LEU A 20 20.76 52.62 43.51
CA LEU A 20 20.01 51.77 42.59
C LEU A 20 18.54 51.75 43.01
N SER A 21 17.65 51.86 42.06
CA SER A 21 16.22 51.67 42.22
C SER A 21 15.72 50.69 41.16
N GLY A 22 14.81 49.84 41.52
CA GLY A 22 14.17 48.79 40.72
C GLY A 22 13.75 47.66 41.64
N ILE A 23 12.58 47.10 41.40
CA ILE A 23 12.08 45.93 42.13
C ILE A 23 11.97 44.79 41.12
N CYS A 24 12.62 43.69 41.43
CA CYS A 24 12.55 42.49 40.66
C CYS A 24 12.65 41.28 41.58
N ASP A 25 11.77 40.31 41.42
CA ASP A 25 11.69 39.10 42.23
C ASP A 25 12.60 37.96 41.77
N TRP A 26 13.33 38.17 40.67
CA TRP A 26 14.21 37.19 40.07
C TRP A 26 15.61 37.69 39.70
N ALA A 27 15.90 39.00 39.95
CA ALA A 27 17.22 39.58 39.75
C ALA A 27 17.57 40.41 40.99
N HIS A 28 18.56 39.96 41.77
CA HIS A 28 18.86 40.43 43.11
C HIS A 28 20.20 41.20 43.12
N PRO A 29 20.23 42.52 43.21
CA PRO A 29 21.47 43.25 43.34
C PRO A 29 22.11 43.07 44.72
N SER A 30 23.44 42.88 44.75
CA SER A 30 24.22 42.70 45.98
C SER A 30 24.25 43.94 46.87
N ILE A 31 24.21 45.12 46.24
CA ILE A 31 24.17 46.43 46.90
C ILE A 31 23.25 47.37 46.15
N THR A 32 22.62 48.29 46.82
CA THR A 32 21.68 49.29 46.25
C THR A 32 22.16 50.74 46.32
N SER A 33 23.36 50.96 46.82
CA SER A 33 24.01 52.28 46.90
C SER A 33 25.51 52.10 47.06
N GLY A 34 26.29 53.08 46.61
CA GLY A 34 27.75 53.04 46.68
C GLY A 34 28.41 54.29 46.13
N LYS A 35 29.69 54.15 45.75
CA LYS A 35 30.55 55.19 45.25
C LYS A 35 31.21 54.72 43.90
N ASP A 36 31.96 55.61 43.29
CA ASP A 36 32.72 55.33 42.10
C ASP A 36 33.61 54.07 42.25
N GLY A 37 33.61 53.23 41.24
CA GLY A 37 34.35 51.98 41.15
C GLY A 37 33.70 50.79 41.86
N ASP A 38 32.59 50.97 42.54
CA ASP A 38 31.92 49.83 43.17
C ASP A 38 31.33 48.88 42.13
N VAL A 39 31.36 47.56 42.45
CA VAL A 39 30.82 46.50 41.62
C VAL A 39 29.50 46.01 42.21
N VAL A 40 28.45 46.07 41.40
CA VAL A 40 27.14 45.49 41.74
C VAL A 40 27.04 44.13 41.08
N THR A 41 26.88 43.08 41.87
CA THR A 41 26.57 41.74 41.37
C THR A 41 25.08 41.53 41.40
N PHE A 42 24.51 41.19 40.24
CA PHE A 42 23.12 40.78 40.14
C PHE A 42 23.07 39.25 40.10
N THR A 43 22.53 38.65 41.17
CA THR A 43 22.23 37.21 41.16
C THR A 43 20.88 37.03 40.49
N ILE A 44 20.89 36.31 39.35
CA ILE A 44 19.74 36.07 38.48
C ILE A 44 19.22 34.67 38.75
N ASP A 45 17.95 34.53 39.13
CA ASP A 45 17.30 33.24 39.33
C ASP A 45 17.07 32.53 38.01
N PRO A 46 17.10 31.19 37.97
CA PRO A 46 16.76 30.41 36.80
C PRO A 46 15.40 30.80 36.20
N ASN A 47 15.36 31.01 34.89
CA ASN A 47 14.11 31.24 34.16
C ASN A 47 13.47 29.90 33.83
N LYS A 48 12.40 29.54 34.51
CA LYS A 48 11.61 28.32 34.26
C LYS A 48 10.42 28.55 33.34
N LEU A 49 10.23 29.81 32.87
CA LEU A 49 9.16 30.18 31.97
C LEU A 49 9.60 29.95 30.51
N ASP A 50 8.64 29.76 29.63
CA ASP A 50 8.82 29.70 28.16
C ASP A 50 8.95 31.09 27.53
N GLU A 51 8.94 32.15 28.32
CA GLU A 51 9.09 33.55 27.91
C GLU A 51 10.38 34.18 28.44
N LYS A 52 10.94 35.11 27.66
CA LYS A 52 12.04 35.97 28.10
C LYS A 52 11.56 36.89 29.19
N ARG A 53 12.31 36.93 30.32
CA ARG A 53 12.06 37.89 31.41
C ARG A 53 12.94 39.11 31.22
N THR A 54 12.40 40.29 31.49
CA THR A 54 13.12 41.57 31.41
C THR A 54 12.82 42.39 32.67
N ALA A 55 13.85 42.90 33.31
CA ALA A 55 13.73 43.83 34.43
C ALA A 55 14.56 45.11 34.16
N THR A 56 14.09 46.23 34.58
CA THR A 56 14.82 47.51 34.42
C THR A 56 15.13 48.08 35.80
N PHE A 57 16.44 48.25 36.08
CA PHE A 57 16.98 48.95 37.21
C PHE A 57 17.44 50.33 36.76
N LYS A 58 17.48 51.30 37.70
CA LYS A 58 17.94 52.67 37.45
C LYS A 58 19.01 53.05 38.44
N PHE A 59 20.17 53.42 37.95
CA PHE A 59 21.24 54.05 38.75
C PHE A 59 21.01 55.55 38.76
N PHE A 60 20.96 56.13 39.95
CA PHE A 60 20.85 57.56 40.19
C PHE A 60 22.19 58.08 40.72
N THR A 61 22.78 59.09 40.11
CA THR A 61 24.01 59.74 40.54
C THR A 61 23.88 61.25 40.29
N GLY A 62 23.92 62.07 41.32
CA GLY A 62 23.70 63.51 41.19
C GLY A 62 22.39 63.80 40.43
N SER A 63 22.48 64.47 39.30
CA SER A 63 21.35 64.79 38.42
C SER A 63 21.11 63.77 37.30
N SER A 64 21.94 62.70 37.19
CA SER A 64 21.90 61.72 36.11
C SER A 64 21.14 60.46 36.51
N VAL A 65 20.43 59.86 35.58
CA VAL A 65 19.73 58.57 35.72
C VAL A 65 20.14 57.65 34.55
N VAL A 66 20.75 56.50 34.88
CA VAL A 66 21.19 55.55 33.90
C VAL A 66 20.37 54.24 34.08
N PRO A 67 19.55 53.84 33.08
CA PRO A 67 18.81 52.61 33.14
C PRO A 67 19.75 51.43 32.82
N LEU A 68 19.57 50.30 33.54
CA LEU A 68 20.15 49.00 33.27
C LEU A 68 19.03 48.01 33.01
N GLN A 69 19.03 47.40 31.85
CA GLN A 69 18.12 46.34 31.52
C GLN A 69 18.79 44.98 31.77
N VAL A 70 18.13 44.15 32.58
CA VAL A 70 18.53 42.77 32.85
C VAL A 70 17.58 41.83 32.14
N GLU A 71 18.11 40.92 31.32
CA GLU A 71 17.33 39.95 30.56
C GLU A 71 17.73 38.52 30.94
N SER A 72 16.74 37.62 31.04
CA SER A 72 16.92 36.19 31.24
C SER A 72 16.18 35.44 30.14
N GLN A 73 16.90 34.61 29.40
CA GLN A 73 16.36 33.85 28.27
C GLN A 73 15.37 32.78 28.74
N PRO A 74 14.40 32.39 27.90
CA PRO A 74 13.42 31.37 28.23
C PRO A 74 14.05 29.99 28.42
N ALA A 75 13.36 29.10 29.11
CA ALA A 75 13.68 27.69 29.14
C ALA A 75 13.19 27.06 27.85
N TYR A 76 14.12 26.78 26.92
CA TYR A 76 13.77 26.07 25.71
C TYR A 76 13.50 24.60 26.02
N ILE A 77 12.39 24.09 25.48
CA ILE A 77 11.96 22.70 25.61
C ILE A 77 11.71 22.13 24.22
N MET A 78 11.86 20.81 24.08
CA MET A 78 11.52 20.09 22.86
C MET A 78 11.24 18.62 23.21
N ASP A 79 10.00 18.33 23.55
CA ASP A 79 9.54 17.00 23.97
C ASP A 79 8.68 16.38 22.89
N LEU A 80 8.86 15.07 22.65
CA LEU A 80 8.02 14.30 21.74
C LEU A 80 6.67 14.01 22.38
N LEU A 81 5.58 14.27 21.64
CA LEU A 81 4.21 13.94 22.03
C LEU A 81 3.61 12.79 21.20
N SER A 82 4.18 12.50 20.02
CA SER A 82 3.82 11.32 19.22
C SER A 82 4.65 10.11 19.66
N ASP A 83 4.34 8.95 19.04
CA ASP A 83 5.14 7.73 19.20
C ASP A 83 6.54 7.92 18.62
N GLU A 84 7.54 7.26 19.21
CA GLU A 84 8.94 7.25 18.73
C GLU A 84 9.11 6.46 17.43
N ALA A 85 8.15 5.60 17.07
CA ALA A 85 8.14 4.84 15.84
C ALA A 85 6.75 4.87 15.19
N LEU A 86 6.69 5.31 13.94
CA LEU A 86 5.47 5.41 13.16
C LEU A 86 5.55 4.44 11.98
N SER A 87 4.53 3.60 11.85
CA SER A 87 4.39 2.66 10.72
C SER A 87 3.30 3.15 9.79
N ILE A 88 3.63 3.23 8.49
CA ILE A 88 2.70 3.65 7.44
C ILE A 88 2.63 2.58 6.34
N THR A 89 1.51 2.57 5.63
CA THR A 89 1.31 1.69 4.49
C THR A 89 2.20 2.10 3.30
N LYS A 90 2.23 1.30 2.26
CA LYS A 90 2.96 1.60 1.02
C LYS A 90 2.46 2.86 0.31
N GLU A 91 1.21 3.24 0.52
CA GLU A 91 0.55 4.33 -0.20
C GLU A 91 1.16 5.70 0.15
N LYS A 92 1.05 6.66 -0.77
CA LYS A 92 1.34 8.05 -0.46
C LYS A 92 0.49 8.51 0.72
N SER A 93 1.14 9.06 1.74
CA SER A 93 0.47 9.43 2.99
C SER A 93 1.11 10.63 3.68
N THR A 94 0.42 11.19 4.65
CA THR A 94 0.94 12.26 5.50
C THR A 94 1.35 11.70 6.85
N VAL A 95 2.60 11.91 7.23
CA VAL A 95 3.15 11.62 8.57
C VAL A 95 3.10 12.90 9.40
N ARG A 96 2.69 12.79 10.65
CA ARG A 96 2.63 13.91 11.61
C ARG A 96 3.40 13.57 12.87
N ILE A 97 4.33 14.44 13.23
CA ILE A 97 5.09 14.37 14.48
C ILE A 97 4.63 15.53 15.34
N GLN A 98 4.19 15.24 16.55
CA GLN A 98 3.74 16.26 17.50
C GLN A 98 4.79 16.48 18.58
N LEU A 99 5.05 17.74 18.86
CA LEU A 99 6.02 18.20 19.84
C LEU A 99 5.38 19.19 20.82
N ASN A 100 5.83 19.16 22.07
CA ASN A 100 5.74 20.25 22.99
C ASN A 100 7.04 21.03 22.91
N THR A 101 7.06 22.21 22.28
CA THR A 101 8.28 22.98 22.05
C THR A 101 8.00 24.46 21.88
N ASN A 102 8.86 25.29 22.43
CA ASN A 102 8.94 26.73 22.18
C ASN A 102 10.13 27.10 21.27
N VAL A 103 10.81 26.10 20.68
CA VAL A 103 11.84 26.33 19.65
C VAL A 103 11.14 26.65 18.33
N ALA A 104 11.39 27.84 17.78
CA ALA A 104 10.72 28.32 16.57
C ALA A 104 11.13 27.51 15.35
N ASP A 105 12.43 27.35 15.12
CA ASP A 105 13.00 26.76 13.90
C ASP A 105 13.96 25.61 14.23
N PRO A 106 13.44 24.42 14.56
CA PRO A 106 14.28 23.26 14.77
C PRO A 106 14.87 22.75 13.44
N THR A 107 16.08 22.23 13.53
CA THR A 107 16.71 21.54 12.38
C THR A 107 16.15 20.14 12.25
N ILE A 108 15.75 19.75 11.03
CA ILE A 108 15.22 18.42 10.69
C ILE A 108 16.24 17.70 9.80
N THR A 109 16.69 16.54 10.23
CA THR A 109 17.57 15.68 9.45
C THR A 109 16.98 14.28 9.30
N TYR A 110 17.46 13.55 8.28
CA TYR A 110 16.99 12.22 7.92
C TYR A 110 18.17 11.27 7.85
N SER A 111 18.00 10.02 8.25
CA SER A 111 18.94 8.94 7.99
C SER A 111 18.58 8.17 6.71
N ASP A 112 19.52 7.33 6.24
CA ASP A 112 19.30 6.26 5.25
C ASP A 112 18.51 6.68 3.99
N GLY A 113 18.84 7.82 3.38
CA GLY A 113 18.16 8.30 2.18
C GLY A 113 16.70 8.71 2.38
N GLY A 114 16.26 8.89 3.63
CA GLY A 114 14.87 9.21 3.98
C GLY A 114 14.32 10.43 3.27
N LYS A 115 15.16 11.44 3.02
CA LYS A 115 14.80 12.67 2.32
C LYS A 115 14.34 12.44 0.86
N GLU A 116 14.69 11.30 0.27
CA GLU A 116 14.30 10.97 -1.12
C GLU A 116 12.81 10.62 -1.23
N TRP A 117 12.21 10.16 -0.14
CA TRP A 117 10.82 9.69 -0.16
C TRP A 117 9.93 10.29 0.94
N LEU A 118 10.52 11.00 1.92
CA LEU A 118 9.80 11.66 3.01
C LEU A 118 10.17 13.15 3.01
N THR A 119 9.25 14.00 2.61
CA THR A 119 9.46 15.44 2.45
C THR A 119 8.77 16.19 3.58
N PHE A 120 9.49 17.10 4.25
CA PHE A 120 8.89 18.02 5.20
C PHE A 120 8.01 19.03 4.43
N ASP A 121 6.75 19.17 4.86
CA ASP A 121 5.78 20.07 4.21
C ASP A 121 5.64 21.39 4.99
N ARG A 122 5.35 21.27 6.29
CA ARG A 122 5.04 22.44 7.11
C ARG A 122 5.09 22.17 8.61
N ARG A 123 5.25 23.24 9.38
CA ARG A 123 5.04 23.34 10.82
C ARG A 123 3.71 24.06 11.08
N ASN A 124 2.89 23.51 11.94
CA ASN A 124 1.68 24.14 12.47
C ASN A 124 1.75 24.18 13.98
N GLU A 125 1.22 25.26 14.57
CA GLU A 125 1.10 25.41 16.02
C GLU A 125 -0.35 25.65 16.39
N PHE A 126 -0.84 24.89 17.35
CA PHE A 126 -2.21 25.02 17.85
C PHE A 126 -2.29 24.51 19.29
N GLY A 127 -2.88 25.33 20.20
CA GLY A 127 -3.09 24.94 21.60
C GLY A 127 -1.80 24.60 22.34
N GLY A 128 -0.69 25.30 22.07
CA GLY A 128 0.61 25.06 22.69
C GLY A 128 1.33 23.80 22.20
N LYS A 129 0.82 23.15 21.15
CA LYS A 129 1.46 21.98 20.52
C LYS A 129 1.91 22.32 19.10
N VAL A 130 3.09 21.85 18.75
CA VAL A 130 3.65 21.96 17.40
C VAL A 130 3.46 20.65 16.67
N THR A 131 2.95 20.72 15.43
CA THR A 131 2.82 19.57 14.53
C THR A 131 3.71 19.79 13.32
N LEU A 132 4.68 18.91 13.12
CA LEU A 132 5.48 18.80 11.92
C LEU A 132 4.82 17.81 10.98
N SER A 133 4.49 18.24 9.77
CA SER A 133 3.83 17.43 8.76
C SER A 133 4.81 17.08 7.64
N PHE A 134 4.79 15.83 7.23
CA PHE A 134 5.63 15.30 6.15
C PHE A 134 4.76 14.54 5.17
N THR A 135 5.10 14.60 3.89
CA THR A 135 4.53 13.75 2.85
C THR A 135 5.47 12.59 2.57
N ALA A 136 4.99 11.38 2.82
CA ALA A 136 5.63 10.14 2.37
C ALA A 136 5.17 9.80 0.95
N ALA A 137 6.12 9.64 0.02
CA ALA A 137 5.83 9.14 -1.32
C ALA A 137 5.42 7.66 -1.29
N GLU A 138 4.67 7.19 -2.30
CA GLU A 138 4.33 5.78 -2.45
C GLU A 138 5.60 4.91 -2.51
N ASN A 139 5.61 3.81 -1.76
CA ASN A 139 6.66 2.80 -1.86
C ASN A 139 6.30 1.78 -2.96
N LYS A 140 6.86 1.96 -4.15
CA LYS A 140 6.68 1.06 -5.30
C LYS A 140 7.66 -0.11 -5.31
N THR A 141 8.52 -0.20 -4.30
CA THR A 141 9.50 -1.29 -4.19
C THR A 141 8.93 -2.48 -3.43
N TYR A 142 9.58 -3.61 -3.56
CA TYR A 142 9.21 -4.84 -2.86
C TYR A 142 9.94 -5.01 -1.52
N LYS A 143 10.48 -3.92 -0.98
CA LYS A 143 11.14 -3.87 0.33
C LYS A 143 10.49 -2.83 1.22
N ASP A 144 10.33 -3.15 2.50
CA ASP A 144 10.06 -2.14 3.51
C ASP A 144 11.21 -1.12 3.49
N ARG A 145 10.91 0.14 3.77
CA ARG A 145 11.91 1.18 3.93
C ARG A 145 11.67 1.96 5.21
N SER A 146 12.75 2.46 5.78
CA SER A 146 12.71 3.23 7.01
C SER A 146 13.64 4.42 6.95
N THR A 147 13.39 5.40 7.79
CA THR A 147 14.29 6.51 8.06
C THR A 147 14.06 6.97 9.49
N LYS A 148 15.11 7.48 10.11
CA LYS A 148 15.03 8.21 11.37
C LYS A 148 14.98 9.69 11.09
N ILE A 149 13.94 10.38 11.56
CA ILE A 149 13.89 11.84 11.62
C ILE A 149 14.51 12.26 12.93
N THR A 150 15.54 13.10 12.86
CA THR A 150 16.13 13.76 14.02
C THR A 150 15.76 15.23 13.96
N ILE A 151 15.10 15.72 15.03
CA ILE A 151 14.71 17.10 15.22
C ILE A 151 15.59 17.66 16.33
N SER A 152 16.38 18.68 16.04
CA SER A 152 17.38 19.23 16.93
C SER A 152 17.42 20.76 16.93
N SER A 153 18.01 21.35 17.96
CA SER A 153 18.27 22.78 18.03
C SER A 153 19.47 23.01 18.96
N PRO A 154 20.31 24.01 18.69
CA PRO A 154 21.37 24.41 19.61
C PRO A 154 20.84 25.01 20.93
N LEU A 155 19.54 25.33 21.00
CA LEU A 155 18.87 25.90 22.17
C LEU A 155 18.47 24.86 23.22
N VAL A 156 18.48 23.56 22.85
CA VAL A 156 18.16 22.42 23.73
C VAL A 156 19.30 21.42 23.70
N THR A 157 19.44 20.67 24.80
CA THR A 157 20.53 19.68 24.94
C THR A 157 20.23 18.38 24.21
N GLU A 158 18.97 17.97 24.15
CA GLU A 158 18.54 16.70 23.60
C GLU A 158 17.80 16.89 22.29
N SER A 159 18.03 15.98 21.35
CA SER A 159 17.27 15.91 20.09
C SER A 159 16.13 14.92 20.23
N VAL A 160 15.05 15.19 19.50
CA VAL A 160 13.93 14.26 19.32
C VAL A 160 14.20 13.38 18.12
N ASN A 161 14.01 12.05 18.29
CA ASN A 161 14.18 11.06 17.24
C ASN A 161 12.87 10.31 17.01
N VAL A 162 12.48 10.15 15.75
CA VAL A 162 11.28 9.39 15.35
C VAL A 162 11.62 8.48 14.18
N ASP A 163 11.39 7.19 14.35
CA ASP A 163 11.57 6.20 13.29
C ASP A 163 10.29 6.12 12.43
N ILE A 164 10.45 6.29 11.12
CA ILE A 164 9.36 6.17 10.15
C ILE A 164 9.57 4.91 9.33
N ASN A 165 8.65 3.96 9.43
CA ASN A 165 8.68 2.67 8.73
C ASN A 165 7.57 2.63 7.69
N GLN A 166 7.90 2.49 6.41
CA GLN A 166 6.92 2.36 5.33
C GLN A 166 6.95 0.97 4.74
N LYS A 167 5.76 0.36 4.64
CA LYS A 167 5.58 -0.98 4.08
C LYS A 167 5.91 -1.04 2.60
N GLN A 168 6.35 -2.21 2.18
CA GLN A 168 6.61 -2.58 0.79
C GLN A 168 5.34 -2.70 -0.04
N THR A 169 5.48 -2.77 -1.36
CA THR A 169 4.42 -3.26 -2.26
C THR A 169 4.42 -4.79 -2.22
N ASP A 170 3.29 -5.37 -1.85
CA ASP A 170 3.10 -6.82 -1.88
C ASP A 170 3.07 -7.35 -3.31
N ALA A 171 3.67 -8.52 -3.55
CA ALA A 171 3.74 -9.11 -4.87
C ALA A 171 3.71 -10.65 -4.84
N ILE A 172 3.00 -11.20 -5.84
CA ILE A 172 3.09 -12.58 -6.34
C ILE A 172 3.16 -12.48 -7.85
N ILE A 173 4.31 -12.80 -8.43
CA ILE A 173 4.62 -12.59 -9.85
C ILE A 173 4.99 -13.93 -10.49
N THR A 174 4.43 -14.19 -11.65
CA THR A 174 4.75 -15.36 -12.50
C THR A 174 5.15 -14.88 -13.90
N GLU A 175 5.98 -15.65 -14.58
CA GLU A 175 6.45 -15.30 -15.95
C GLU A 175 5.31 -15.34 -16.98
N SER A 176 4.32 -16.20 -16.75
CA SER A 176 3.15 -16.35 -17.63
C SER A 176 1.91 -16.67 -16.80
N ASN A 177 0.75 -16.30 -17.33
CA ASN A 177 -0.56 -16.69 -16.77
C ASN A 177 -1.13 -17.93 -17.47
N THR A 178 -0.48 -18.41 -18.56
CA THR A 178 -0.90 -19.60 -19.29
C THR A 178 0.33 -20.38 -19.74
N LEU A 179 0.33 -21.68 -19.47
CA LEU A 179 1.34 -22.62 -19.91
C LEU A 179 0.65 -23.67 -20.79
N THR A 180 1.07 -23.76 -22.04
CA THR A 180 0.46 -24.65 -23.04
C THR A 180 1.44 -25.76 -23.46
N TYR A 181 0.95 -26.98 -23.49
CA TYR A 181 1.69 -28.19 -23.80
C TYR A 181 0.87 -29.08 -24.76
N ASP A 182 1.53 -30.03 -25.41
CA ASP A 182 0.85 -31.13 -26.13
C ASP A 182 0.22 -32.13 -25.14
N LEU A 183 -0.44 -33.17 -25.67
CA LEU A 183 -1.20 -34.15 -24.89
C LEU A 183 -0.35 -35.18 -24.14
N THR A 184 0.98 -35.14 -24.27
CA THR A 184 1.85 -36.16 -23.65
C THR A 184 2.06 -35.90 -22.16
N ALA A 185 2.28 -36.99 -21.41
CA ALA A 185 2.70 -36.89 -20.01
C ALA A 185 4.05 -36.17 -19.88
N ARG A 186 4.18 -35.28 -18.91
CA ARG A 186 5.39 -34.52 -18.69
C ARG A 186 5.50 -33.92 -17.30
N THR A 187 6.72 -33.52 -16.94
CA THR A 187 6.98 -32.63 -15.83
C THR A 187 7.00 -31.20 -16.35
N ILE A 188 6.30 -30.30 -15.67
CA ILE A 188 6.30 -28.86 -15.93
C ILE A 188 6.89 -28.10 -14.77
N SER A 189 7.48 -26.94 -15.03
CA SER A 189 7.94 -26.04 -13.98
C SER A 189 7.74 -24.59 -14.39
N PHE A 190 7.53 -23.73 -13.38
CA PHE A 190 7.46 -22.27 -13.55
C PHE A 190 8.00 -21.59 -12.31
N LYS A 191 8.44 -20.34 -12.46
CA LYS A 191 8.94 -19.55 -11.35
C LYS A 191 7.84 -18.69 -10.74
N VAL A 192 7.86 -18.58 -9.41
CA VAL A 192 7.05 -17.65 -8.64
C VAL A 192 7.98 -16.74 -7.87
N LYS A 193 7.85 -15.43 -8.08
CA LYS A 193 8.52 -14.39 -7.28
C LYS A 193 7.52 -13.78 -6.32
N TYR A 194 7.89 -13.63 -5.05
CA TYR A 194 7.00 -13.18 -4.00
C TYR A 194 7.75 -12.48 -2.86
N ASN A 195 7.03 -11.66 -2.10
CA ASN A 195 7.48 -11.07 -0.84
C ASN A 195 6.44 -11.20 0.28
N VAL A 196 5.40 -11.99 0.07
CA VAL A 196 4.30 -12.24 1.00
C VAL A 196 4.11 -13.75 1.20
N ASN A 197 3.50 -14.14 2.31
CA ASN A 197 3.10 -15.53 2.50
C ASN A 197 1.95 -15.90 1.57
N TYR A 198 2.04 -17.05 0.91
CA TYR A 198 1.05 -17.52 -0.05
C TYR A 198 0.80 -19.03 0.10
N ALA A 199 -0.31 -19.48 -0.46
CA ALA A 199 -0.64 -20.89 -0.64
C ALA A 199 -0.84 -21.18 -2.12
N ILE A 200 -0.47 -22.39 -2.56
CA ILE A 200 -0.72 -22.89 -3.90
C ILE A 200 -1.75 -24.01 -3.82
N SER A 201 -2.73 -23.99 -4.69
CA SER A 201 -3.73 -25.04 -4.85
C SER A 201 -4.07 -25.26 -6.31
N ILE A 202 -4.56 -26.45 -6.63
CA ILE A 202 -5.12 -26.74 -7.94
C ILE A 202 -6.64 -26.58 -7.81
N THR A 203 -7.22 -25.61 -8.52
CA THR A 203 -8.67 -25.35 -8.49
C THR A 203 -9.40 -26.14 -9.59
N LYS A 204 -8.69 -26.44 -10.70
CA LYS A 204 -9.18 -27.26 -11.80
C LYS A 204 -8.09 -28.21 -12.27
N GLY A 205 -8.43 -29.48 -12.54
CA GLY A 205 -7.50 -30.49 -13.07
C GLY A 205 -6.71 -31.25 -12.01
N LYS A 206 -7.24 -31.39 -10.79
CA LYS A 206 -6.60 -32.11 -9.65
C LYS A 206 -6.27 -33.58 -9.94
N ASP A 207 -6.98 -34.18 -10.84
CA ASP A 207 -6.86 -35.59 -11.26
C ASP A 207 -5.68 -35.83 -12.21
N TRP A 208 -5.17 -34.81 -12.86
CA TRP A 208 -4.12 -34.92 -13.87
C TRP A 208 -2.93 -33.94 -13.69
N ILE A 209 -3.07 -32.92 -12.84
CA ILE A 209 -1.98 -32.07 -12.39
C ILE A 209 -1.59 -32.55 -11.00
N THR A 210 -0.46 -33.23 -10.85
CA THR A 210 -0.09 -33.95 -9.64
C THR A 210 1.37 -33.68 -9.22
N ASP A 211 1.81 -34.31 -8.13
CA ASP A 211 3.22 -34.34 -7.68
C ASP A 211 3.86 -32.97 -7.57
N GLN A 212 3.19 -32.06 -6.83
CA GLN A 212 3.74 -30.74 -6.55
C GLN A 212 5.08 -30.82 -5.81
N SER A 213 6.07 -30.10 -6.30
CA SER A 213 7.28 -29.81 -5.55
C SER A 213 7.67 -28.33 -5.68
N ILE A 214 8.31 -27.78 -4.66
CA ILE A 214 8.76 -26.40 -4.60
C ILE A 214 10.25 -26.41 -4.25
N SER A 215 11.06 -25.68 -5.03
CA SER A 215 12.49 -25.55 -4.77
C SER A 215 12.79 -24.77 -3.49
N GLU A 216 14.03 -24.85 -3.01
CA GLU A 216 14.53 -23.94 -1.98
C GLU A 216 14.37 -22.48 -2.42
N PRO A 217 13.94 -21.58 -1.49
CA PRO A 217 13.72 -20.18 -1.80
C PRO A 217 15.04 -19.44 -2.03
N GLN A 218 15.10 -18.65 -3.10
CA GLN A 218 16.24 -17.81 -3.45
C GLN A 218 15.87 -16.35 -3.28
N LYS A 219 16.49 -15.66 -2.32
CA LYS A 219 16.26 -14.21 -2.10
C LYS A 219 16.97 -13.38 -3.16
N GLY A 220 16.24 -12.47 -3.78
CA GLY A 220 16.76 -11.48 -4.72
C GLY A 220 17.07 -10.13 -4.05
N ASP A 221 17.93 -9.35 -4.71
CA ASP A 221 18.27 -7.99 -4.26
C ASP A 221 17.12 -7.01 -4.47
N ASP A 222 16.13 -7.36 -5.29
CA ASP A 222 14.91 -6.59 -5.54
C ASP A 222 13.87 -6.66 -4.39
N GLY A 223 14.12 -7.48 -3.37
CA GLY A 223 13.22 -7.72 -2.25
C GLY A 223 12.25 -8.88 -2.46
N LEU A 224 12.30 -9.52 -3.63
CA LEU A 224 11.51 -10.70 -3.93
C LEU A 224 12.30 -11.99 -3.65
N THR A 225 11.57 -12.99 -3.23
CA THR A 225 12.07 -14.37 -3.14
C THR A 225 11.54 -15.15 -4.34
N THR A 226 12.40 -15.94 -4.98
CA THR A 226 12.05 -16.78 -6.13
C THR A 226 12.06 -18.24 -5.74
N VAL A 227 11.04 -18.98 -6.13
CA VAL A 227 10.98 -20.44 -6.10
C VAL A 227 10.62 -20.97 -7.47
N THR A 228 11.04 -22.21 -7.75
CA THR A 228 10.55 -23.00 -8.89
C THR A 228 9.50 -23.98 -8.39
N VAL A 229 8.31 -23.90 -8.94
CA VAL A 229 7.19 -24.81 -8.66
C VAL A 229 7.14 -25.83 -9.80
N THR A 230 7.05 -27.10 -9.46
CA THR A 230 7.05 -28.23 -10.42
C THR A 230 5.83 -29.09 -10.18
N TYR A 231 5.22 -29.55 -11.27
CA TYR A 231 4.12 -30.52 -11.30
C TYR A 231 4.34 -31.59 -12.35
N LYS A 232 3.68 -32.73 -12.20
CA LYS A 232 3.53 -33.72 -13.28
C LYS A 232 2.16 -33.58 -13.92
N LEU A 233 2.13 -33.63 -15.24
CA LEU A 233 0.91 -33.73 -16.03
C LEU A 233 0.80 -35.17 -16.57
N SER A 234 -0.36 -35.81 -16.42
CA SER A 234 -0.63 -37.09 -17.10
C SER A 234 -0.88 -36.86 -18.60
N ALA A 235 -0.77 -37.91 -19.41
CA ALA A 235 -1.20 -37.83 -20.80
C ALA A 235 -2.72 -37.65 -20.88
N SER A 236 -3.20 -37.07 -21.99
CA SER A 236 -4.62 -36.84 -22.25
C SER A 236 -4.99 -37.38 -23.65
N PRO A 237 -6.19 -37.93 -23.86
CA PRO A 237 -6.68 -38.28 -25.19
C PRO A 237 -7.23 -37.07 -25.95
N ALA A 238 -7.49 -35.94 -25.29
CA ALA A 238 -8.07 -34.74 -25.88
C ALA A 238 -7.52 -33.46 -25.21
N SER A 239 -7.75 -32.32 -25.85
CA SER A 239 -7.41 -31.01 -25.26
C SER A 239 -8.14 -30.79 -23.94
N ARG A 240 -7.40 -30.31 -22.92
CA ARG A 240 -7.97 -30.03 -21.59
C ARG A 240 -7.29 -28.85 -20.92
N GLY A 241 -8.00 -28.26 -19.96
CA GLY A 241 -7.52 -27.13 -19.18
C GLY A 241 -7.55 -27.38 -17.69
N GLY A 242 -6.56 -26.85 -16.98
CA GLY A 242 -6.48 -26.84 -15.53
C GLY A 242 -6.10 -25.48 -15.01
N THR A 243 -6.18 -25.27 -13.70
CA THR A 243 -5.84 -24.00 -13.07
C THR A 243 -5.08 -24.24 -11.78
N ILE A 244 -3.90 -23.66 -11.71
CA ILE A 244 -3.11 -23.53 -10.47
C ILE A 244 -3.38 -22.15 -9.91
N HIS A 245 -3.89 -22.12 -8.68
CA HIS A 245 -4.28 -20.92 -7.95
C HIS A 245 -3.25 -20.62 -6.87
N ILE A 246 -2.68 -19.42 -6.90
CA ILE A 246 -1.70 -18.92 -5.92
C ILE A 246 -2.33 -17.72 -5.22
N ALA A 247 -2.57 -17.83 -3.92
CA ALA A 247 -3.25 -16.79 -3.15
C ALA A 247 -2.43 -16.38 -1.93
N GLN A 248 -2.36 -15.08 -1.65
CA GLN A 248 -1.81 -14.55 -0.42
C GLN A 248 -2.61 -15.04 0.78
N THR A 249 -1.93 -15.53 1.84
CA THR A 249 -2.63 -16.11 3.01
C THR A 249 -3.28 -15.05 3.91
N SER A 250 -2.75 -13.83 3.93
CA SER A 250 -3.23 -12.72 4.76
C SER A 250 -3.35 -11.44 3.94
N GLY A 251 -4.13 -11.48 2.85
CA GLY A 251 -4.31 -10.36 1.93
C GLY A 251 -5.22 -10.73 0.77
N THR A 252 -5.16 -9.93 -0.30
CA THR A 252 -6.09 -10.06 -1.44
C THR A 252 -5.39 -10.41 -2.75
N LEU A 253 -4.05 -10.58 -2.74
CA LEU A 253 -3.33 -10.92 -3.96
C LEU A 253 -3.63 -12.35 -4.38
N VAL A 254 -4.03 -12.50 -5.64
CA VAL A 254 -4.33 -13.77 -6.28
C VAL A 254 -3.64 -13.82 -7.64
N LYS A 255 -3.15 -15.00 -7.99
CA LYS A 255 -2.57 -15.28 -9.30
C LYS A 255 -3.01 -16.66 -9.76
N ASP A 256 -3.72 -16.71 -10.89
CA ASP A 256 -4.09 -17.95 -11.54
C ASP A 256 -3.16 -18.24 -12.73
N ILE A 257 -2.73 -19.48 -12.85
CA ILE A 257 -1.96 -19.99 -13.97
C ILE A 257 -2.82 -21.07 -14.66
N ALA A 258 -3.25 -20.78 -15.87
CA ALA A 258 -3.92 -21.77 -16.70
C ALA A 258 -2.90 -22.78 -17.25
N ILE A 259 -3.15 -24.05 -17.03
CA ILE A 259 -2.40 -25.15 -17.62
C ILE A 259 -3.26 -25.76 -18.74
N VAL A 260 -2.76 -25.71 -19.95
CA VAL A 260 -3.47 -26.21 -21.13
C VAL A 260 -2.67 -27.34 -21.74
N GLN A 261 -3.29 -28.53 -21.86
CA GLN A 261 -2.83 -29.56 -22.78
C GLN A 261 -3.69 -29.47 -24.06
N LYS A 262 -3.05 -29.15 -25.19
CA LYS A 262 -3.72 -28.92 -26.46
C LYS A 262 -3.30 -29.97 -27.45
N ASP A 263 -4.29 -30.60 -28.10
CA ASP A 263 -4.06 -31.43 -29.27
C ASP A 263 -3.51 -30.54 -30.41
N PRO A 264 -2.32 -30.80 -30.93
CA PRO A 264 -1.75 -30.04 -32.03
C PRO A 264 -2.59 -30.12 -33.31
N ASP A 265 -3.33 -31.22 -33.49
CA ASP A 265 -4.18 -31.47 -34.66
C ASP A 265 -5.62 -30.99 -34.47
N ALA A 266 -5.98 -30.45 -33.28
CA ALA A 266 -7.32 -29.94 -33.03
C ALA A 266 -7.64 -28.73 -33.90
N SER A 267 -8.65 -28.86 -34.73
CA SER A 267 -9.15 -27.79 -35.59
C SER A 267 -9.95 -26.77 -34.76
N PRO A 268 -9.69 -25.47 -34.91
CA PRO A 268 -10.53 -24.46 -34.29
C PRO A 268 -11.97 -24.51 -34.79
N VAL A 269 -12.92 -24.37 -33.92
CA VAL A 269 -14.35 -24.32 -34.23
C VAL A 269 -14.88 -22.88 -34.08
N GLU A 270 -15.91 -22.56 -34.84
CA GLU A 270 -16.54 -21.23 -34.82
C GLU A 270 -17.62 -21.14 -33.76
N ILE A 271 -17.50 -20.14 -32.85
CA ILE A 271 -18.51 -19.73 -31.87
C ILE A 271 -18.64 -18.20 -31.98
N PRO A 272 -19.38 -17.70 -32.98
CA PRO A 272 -19.38 -16.27 -33.29
C PRO A 272 -20.10 -15.41 -32.24
N ASP A 273 -21.10 -15.94 -31.52
CA ASP A 273 -21.79 -15.20 -30.46
C ASP A 273 -20.85 -15.00 -29.26
N ALA A 274 -20.56 -13.74 -28.95
CA ALA A 274 -19.62 -13.38 -27.89
C ALA A 274 -20.08 -13.85 -26.50
N VAL A 275 -21.40 -13.90 -26.25
CA VAL A 275 -21.95 -14.34 -24.96
C VAL A 275 -21.86 -15.85 -24.83
N LEU A 276 -22.24 -16.59 -25.88
CA LEU A 276 -22.09 -18.06 -25.91
C LEU A 276 -20.62 -18.43 -25.73
N ARG A 277 -19.73 -17.79 -26.48
CA ARG A 277 -18.28 -18.04 -26.41
C ARG A 277 -17.72 -17.76 -25.02
N ALA A 278 -18.08 -16.62 -24.42
CA ALA A 278 -17.62 -16.28 -23.08
C ALA A 278 -18.12 -17.27 -22.02
N LEU A 279 -19.34 -17.80 -22.16
CA LEU A 279 -19.88 -18.84 -21.28
C LEU A 279 -19.14 -20.17 -21.45
N CYS A 280 -18.85 -20.59 -22.71
CA CYS A 280 -18.07 -21.79 -22.96
C CYS A 280 -16.65 -21.68 -22.38
N ILE A 281 -16.01 -20.51 -22.48
CA ILE A 281 -14.69 -20.24 -21.91
C ILE A 281 -14.75 -20.25 -20.37
N SER A 282 -15.71 -19.54 -19.77
CA SER A 282 -15.85 -19.44 -18.31
C SER A 282 -16.19 -20.79 -17.66
N ASN A 283 -16.95 -21.64 -18.35
CA ASN A 283 -17.21 -23.02 -17.91
C ASN A 283 -16.00 -23.95 -18.13
N GLY A 284 -14.92 -23.45 -18.79
CA GLY A 284 -13.74 -24.23 -19.12
C GLY A 284 -13.99 -25.28 -20.19
N TRP A 285 -14.96 -25.06 -21.07
CA TRP A 285 -15.31 -25.96 -22.16
C TRP A 285 -14.56 -25.66 -23.46
N ALA A 286 -14.06 -24.41 -23.57
CA ALA A 286 -13.37 -23.95 -24.76
C ALA A 286 -12.18 -23.08 -24.42
N LEU A 287 -11.15 -23.12 -25.24
CA LEU A 287 -9.98 -22.25 -25.21
C LEU A 287 -10.08 -21.26 -26.37
N PRO A 288 -10.07 -19.94 -26.12
CA PRO A 288 -10.15 -18.95 -27.19
C PRO A 288 -8.90 -18.97 -28.07
N ILE A 289 -9.07 -18.85 -29.39
CA ILE A 289 -8.01 -18.67 -30.40
C ILE A 289 -8.04 -17.23 -30.92
N ASP A 290 -9.23 -16.77 -31.27
CA ASP A 290 -9.50 -15.38 -31.70
C ASP A 290 -10.90 -14.95 -31.25
N ASP A 291 -11.40 -13.83 -31.79
CA ASP A 291 -12.70 -13.26 -31.44
C ASP A 291 -13.91 -14.11 -31.85
N THR A 292 -13.73 -15.17 -32.65
CA THR A 292 -14.82 -16.04 -33.11
C THR A 292 -14.51 -17.53 -32.98
N LYS A 293 -13.23 -17.92 -32.82
CA LYS A 293 -12.78 -19.31 -32.84
C LYS A 293 -12.27 -19.80 -31.51
N CYS A 294 -12.56 -21.03 -31.19
CA CYS A 294 -12.13 -21.75 -30.01
C CYS A 294 -11.63 -23.16 -30.32
N ILE A 295 -10.81 -23.71 -29.44
CA ILE A 295 -10.57 -25.17 -29.37
C ILE A 295 -11.49 -25.71 -28.28
N ILE A 296 -12.26 -26.74 -28.58
CA ILE A 296 -13.11 -27.43 -27.59
C ILE A 296 -12.21 -28.29 -26.69
N LEU A 297 -12.42 -28.14 -25.39
CA LEU A 297 -11.72 -28.90 -24.37
C LEU A 297 -12.48 -30.18 -23.99
N GLU A 298 -11.80 -31.12 -23.34
CA GLU A 298 -12.38 -32.39 -22.88
C GLU A 298 -13.63 -32.16 -22.00
N GLU A 299 -13.61 -31.15 -21.14
CA GLU A 299 -14.75 -30.79 -20.29
C GLU A 299 -15.96 -30.34 -21.13
N GLY A 300 -15.73 -29.62 -22.22
CA GLY A 300 -16.80 -29.25 -23.15
C GLY A 300 -17.36 -30.44 -23.88
N LEU A 301 -16.50 -31.35 -24.35
CA LEU A 301 -16.93 -32.61 -25.00
C LEU A 301 -17.77 -33.46 -24.04
N ASN A 302 -17.48 -33.46 -22.77
CA ASN A 302 -18.19 -34.23 -21.72
C ASN A 302 -19.35 -33.47 -21.06
N ALA A 303 -19.59 -32.20 -21.42
CA ALA A 303 -20.63 -31.40 -20.85
C ALA A 303 -22.03 -31.97 -21.14
N THR A 304 -22.86 -32.10 -20.10
CA THR A 304 -24.21 -32.67 -20.22
C THR A 304 -25.32 -31.61 -20.07
N SER A 305 -25.01 -30.45 -19.54
CA SER A 305 -25.99 -29.36 -19.30
C SER A 305 -25.41 -28.01 -19.62
N PHE A 306 -26.13 -27.21 -20.40
CA PHE A 306 -25.81 -25.78 -20.62
C PHE A 306 -26.95 -24.93 -20.09
N SER A 307 -26.62 -23.87 -19.38
CA SER A 307 -27.61 -22.93 -18.84
C SER A 307 -27.14 -21.49 -18.96
N ASN A 308 -27.96 -20.65 -19.59
CA ASN A 308 -27.88 -19.21 -19.52
C ASN A 308 -29.24 -18.61 -19.19
N THR A 309 -29.37 -18.10 -17.97
CA THR A 309 -30.62 -17.47 -17.48
C THR A 309 -30.44 -15.96 -17.21
N SER A 310 -29.32 -15.38 -17.62
CA SER A 310 -29.02 -13.95 -17.43
C SER A 310 -29.91 -13.08 -18.31
N TYR A 311 -30.54 -12.07 -17.70
CA TYR A 311 -31.33 -11.07 -18.42
C TYR A 311 -30.42 -10.10 -19.21
N SER A 312 -29.27 -9.76 -18.68
CA SER A 312 -28.34 -8.79 -19.28
C SER A 312 -27.43 -9.38 -20.37
N ASN A 313 -27.11 -10.68 -20.27
CA ASN A 313 -26.20 -11.38 -21.19
C ASN A 313 -26.99 -12.37 -22.05
N GLN A 314 -27.61 -11.86 -23.11
CA GLN A 314 -28.46 -12.64 -23.98
C GLN A 314 -27.68 -13.22 -25.17
N ILE A 315 -27.81 -14.53 -25.36
CA ILE A 315 -27.31 -15.23 -26.55
C ILE A 315 -28.25 -14.89 -27.70
N LYS A 316 -27.68 -14.54 -28.85
CA LYS A 316 -28.37 -14.19 -30.10
C LYS A 316 -28.24 -15.25 -31.20
N ASP A 317 -27.16 -16.01 -31.12
CA ASP A 317 -26.81 -17.07 -32.08
C ASP A 317 -26.22 -18.25 -31.33
N LEU A 318 -26.72 -19.46 -31.64
CA LEU A 318 -26.24 -20.72 -31.03
C LEU A 318 -25.21 -21.44 -31.93
N THR A 319 -24.75 -20.85 -33.01
CA THR A 319 -23.69 -21.45 -33.83
C THR A 319 -22.49 -21.82 -32.97
N GLY A 320 -22.05 -23.08 -33.04
CA GLY A 320 -21.01 -23.63 -32.21
C GLY A 320 -21.50 -24.48 -31.02
N ILE A 321 -22.82 -24.45 -30.68
CA ILE A 321 -23.35 -25.30 -29.60
C ILE A 321 -23.32 -26.79 -30.00
N GLU A 322 -23.35 -27.11 -31.29
CA GLU A 322 -23.25 -28.45 -31.86
C GLU A 322 -21.94 -29.14 -31.54
N TYR A 323 -20.89 -28.41 -31.19
CA TYR A 323 -19.58 -28.95 -30.78
C TYR A 323 -19.57 -29.55 -29.37
N PHE A 324 -20.72 -29.50 -28.65
CA PHE A 324 -20.91 -30.11 -27.34
C PHE A 324 -21.88 -31.31 -27.41
N PRO A 325 -21.44 -32.46 -27.98
CA PRO A 325 -22.32 -33.55 -28.43
C PRO A 325 -23.00 -34.31 -27.30
N ASN A 326 -22.53 -34.14 -26.07
CA ASN A 326 -23.05 -34.83 -24.88
C ASN A 326 -24.09 -34.02 -24.08
N LEU A 327 -24.48 -32.84 -24.58
CA LEU A 327 -25.53 -32.05 -23.95
C LEU A 327 -26.87 -32.83 -23.96
N THR A 328 -27.45 -33.01 -22.77
CA THR A 328 -28.76 -33.60 -22.54
C THR A 328 -29.79 -32.55 -22.09
N SER A 329 -29.31 -31.45 -21.52
CA SER A 329 -30.14 -30.35 -21.03
C SER A 329 -29.64 -29.01 -21.56
N LEU A 330 -30.54 -28.24 -22.18
CA LEU A 330 -30.27 -26.90 -22.66
C LEU A 330 -31.28 -25.92 -22.09
N ARG A 331 -30.82 -24.99 -21.26
CA ARG A 331 -31.66 -23.96 -20.65
C ARG A 331 -31.25 -22.56 -21.12
N LEU A 332 -32.11 -21.93 -21.90
CA LEU A 332 -31.92 -20.62 -22.47
C LEU A 332 -33.01 -19.67 -21.97
N GLY A 333 -32.68 -18.85 -20.99
CA GLY A 333 -33.56 -17.79 -20.49
C GLY A 333 -33.28 -16.46 -21.22
N TYR A 334 -34.36 -15.67 -21.41
CA TYR A 334 -34.25 -14.29 -21.92
C TYR A 334 -33.44 -14.14 -23.24
N CYS A 335 -33.87 -14.89 -24.27
CA CYS A 335 -33.27 -14.83 -25.62
C CYS A 335 -34.09 -13.96 -26.58
N SER A 336 -34.49 -12.76 -26.17
CA SER A 336 -35.39 -11.87 -26.96
C SER A 336 -34.82 -11.44 -28.33
N ASN A 337 -33.50 -11.50 -28.49
CA ASN A 337 -32.82 -11.11 -29.73
C ASN A 337 -32.44 -12.31 -30.61
N MET A 338 -32.77 -13.53 -30.21
CA MET A 338 -32.51 -14.74 -30.98
C MET A 338 -33.58 -14.90 -32.05
N LYS A 339 -33.16 -14.95 -33.31
CA LYS A 339 -34.08 -15.06 -34.47
C LYS A 339 -34.28 -16.49 -34.92
N LYS A 340 -33.31 -17.35 -34.63
CA LYS A 340 -33.32 -18.77 -35.04
C LYS A 340 -32.79 -19.62 -33.88
N LEU A 341 -33.51 -20.65 -33.51
CA LEU A 341 -33.02 -21.70 -32.60
C LEU A 341 -32.71 -22.93 -33.44
N ASP A 342 -31.41 -23.23 -33.60
CA ASP A 342 -30.93 -24.41 -34.29
C ASP A 342 -30.21 -25.32 -33.27
N ILE A 343 -30.78 -26.47 -33.02
CA ILE A 343 -30.24 -27.51 -32.15
C ILE A 343 -30.12 -28.86 -32.90
N SER A 344 -30.13 -28.83 -34.24
CA SER A 344 -30.09 -30.01 -35.06
C SER A 344 -28.86 -30.89 -34.85
N GLY A 345 -27.73 -30.29 -34.41
CA GLY A 345 -26.50 -30.99 -34.04
C GLY A 345 -26.51 -31.65 -32.66
N LEU A 346 -27.52 -31.35 -31.81
CA LEU A 346 -27.56 -31.83 -30.41
C LEU A 346 -28.45 -33.09 -30.29
N HIS A 347 -27.93 -34.24 -30.63
CA HIS A 347 -28.70 -35.49 -30.71
C HIS A 347 -29.11 -36.09 -29.36
N LYS A 348 -28.51 -35.65 -28.24
CA LYS A 348 -28.77 -36.15 -26.89
C LYS A 348 -29.67 -35.24 -26.04
N VAL A 349 -30.04 -34.06 -26.56
CA VAL A 349 -30.87 -33.13 -25.78
C VAL A 349 -32.26 -33.70 -25.58
N SER A 350 -32.60 -33.98 -24.34
CA SER A 350 -33.89 -34.47 -23.88
C SER A 350 -34.66 -33.42 -23.04
N SER A 351 -33.99 -32.38 -22.60
CA SER A 351 -34.58 -31.26 -21.83
C SER A 351 -34.21 -29.93 -22.47
N LEU A 352 -35.21 -29.22 -22.96
CA LEU A 352 -35.06 -27.87 -23.52
C LEU A 352 -35.95 -26.88 -22.74
N THR A 353 -35.34 -25.88 -22.14
CA THR A 353 -36.06 -24.72 -21.58
C THR A 353 -35.67 -23.49 -22.38
N PHE A 354 -36.63 -22.89 -23.06
CA PHE A 354 -36.43 -21.70 -23.86
C PHE A 354 -37.45 -20.65 -23.50
N ASN A 355 -37.00 -19.48 -23.10
CA ASN A 355 -37.86 -18.39 -22.69
C ASN A 355 -37.57 -17.16 -23.56
N SER A 356 -38.37 -16.97 -24.58
CA SER A 356 -38.29 -15.82 -25.51
C SER A 356 -39.66 -15.14 -25.63
N PRO A 357 -39.74 -13.83 -25.53
CA PRO A 357 -40.98 -13.08 -25.75
C PRO A 357 -41.35 -12.90 -27.24
N THR A 358 -40.47 -13.33 -28.18
CA THR A 358 -40.67 -13.17 -29.64
C THR A 358 -40.86 -14.50 -30.32
N THR A 359 -41.54 -14.51 -31.47
CA THR A 359 -41.73 -15.66 -32.30
C THR A 359 -40.38 -16.10 -32.91
N VAL A 360 -39.94 -17.29 -32.61
CA VAL A 360 -38.65 -17.87 -33.09
C VAL A 360 -38.99 -19.00 -34.08
N SER A 361 -38.28 -19.03 -35.20
CA SER A 361 -38.34 -20.15 -36.12
C SER A 361 -37.53 -21.33 -35.56
N TYR A 362 -38.17 -22.51 -35.44
CA TYR A 362 -37.55 -23.75 -34.96
C TYR A 362 -37.12 -24.62 -36.11
N THR A 363 -35.87 -25.09 -36.13
CA THR A 363 -35.42 -26.16 -37.00
C THR A 363 -35.09 -27.39 -36.15
N HIS A 364 -35.82 -28.50 -36.40
CA HIS A 364 -35.70 -29.81 -35.76
C HIS A 364 -35.98 -29.87 -34.24
N LEU A 365 -37.27 -29.85 -33.85
CA LEU A 365 -37.75 -30.52 -32.67
C LEU A 365 -38.25 -31.91 -33.09
N ARG A 366 -37.48 -32.98 -32.84
CA ARG A 366 -38.04 -34.36 -32.84
C ARG A 366 -38.60 -34.60 -31.43
N ALA A 367 -39.91 -34.77 -31.37
CA ALA A 367 -40.53 -35.41 -30.20
C ALA A 367 -40.14 -36.88 -30.23
N HIS A 368 -39.50 -37.36 -29.18
CA HIS A 368 -39.38 -38.78 -28.87
C HIS A 368 -40.40 -39.14 -27.83
#